data_549572ad5ff0f4ea4bdc011558924924
#
_entry.id   549572ad5ff0f4ea4bdc011558924924
#
_cell.length_a   1.000
_cell.length_b   1.000
_cell.length_c   1.000
_cell.angle_alpha   90.00
_cell.angle_beta   90.00
_cell.angle_gamma   90.00
#
_symmetry.space_group_name_H-M   'P 1'
#
loop_
_entity.id
_entity.type
_entity.pdbx_description
1 polymer ?
#
loop_
_entity_poly.entity_id
_entity_poly.type
_entity_poly.pdbx_seq_one_letter_code
_entity_poly.pdbx_strand_id
1 'polypeptide(L)'
;LSLSPNFQYIDRQPPKLLDYSATTRLEVTINHLPAFPEIVQIGLDLGVTALGNLVFLTKDEARWQSLARQKAMKDALVKAQDYAEAAEVKLGQLISLSDRLPERGGPPGFLSAQRSLSEAGIVPQDVAFRQSVIAQYEILVKPE
;
A
#
# COMPACT_ATOMS: atom_id res chain seq x y z
N LEU A 1 -2.89 -7.77 -23.95
CA LEU A 1 -3.98 -7.85 -24.92
C LEU A 1 -4.87 -9.04 -24.54
N SER A 2 -6.16 -8.79 -24.32
CA SER A 2 -7.19 -9.82 -24.13
C SER A 2 -8.21 -9.70 -25.26
N LEU A 3 -8.60 -10.83 -25.83
CA LEU A 3 -9.64 -10.92 -26.85
C LEU A 3 -10.74 -11.85 -26.31
N SER A 4 -11.96 -11.34 -26.24
CA SER A 4 -13.11 -12.08 -25.72
C SER A 4 -14.26 -12.05 -26.72
N PRO A 5 -14.86 -13.20 -27.09
CA PRO A 5 -16.03 -13.25 -27.94
C PRO A 5 -17.27 -12.83 -27.15
N ASN A 6 -18.15 -12.05 -27.77
CA ASN A 6 -19.45 -11.67 -27.26
C ASN A 6 -20.53 -12.52 -27.93
N PHE A 7 -21.33 -13.22 -27.12
CA PHE A 7 -22.40 -14.06 -27.59
C PHE A 7 -23.78 -13.50 -27.21
N GLN A 8 -24.71 -13.57 -28.12
CA GLN A 8 -26.13 -13.36 -27.84
C GLN A 8 -26.76 -14.70 -27.44
N TYR A 9 -27.41 -14.73 -26.29
CA TYR A 9 -28.15 -15.87 -25.80
C TYR A 9 -29.64 -15.60 -25.98
N ILE A 10 -30.30 -16.42 -26.82
CA ILE A 10 -31.76 -16.36 -27.05
C ILE A 10 -32.32 -17.69 -26.48
N ASP A 11 -33.45 -17.60 -25.75
CA ASP A 11 -34.02 -18.78 -25.13
C ASP A 11 -34.26 -19.90 -26.14
N ARG A 12 -33.81 -21.13 -25.82
CA ARG A 12 -33.92 -22.34 -26.65
C ARG A 12 -33.19 -22.31 -28.00
N GLN A 13 -32.27 -21.38 -28.22
CA GLN A 13 -31.42 -21.36 -29.40
C GLN A 13 -29.93 -21.47 -29.03
N PRO A 14 -29.09 -22.00 -29.92
CA PRO A 14 -27.65 -21.99 -29.67
C PRO A 14 -27.12 -20.55 -29.62
N PRO A 15 -26.09 -20.28 -28.78
CA PRO A 15 -25.48 -18.98 -28.67
C PRO A 15 -24.98 -18.47 -30.04
N LYS A 16 -25.36 -17.26 -30.40
CA LYS A 16 -24.91 -16.62 -31.64
C LYS A 16 -23.76 -15.68 -31.33
N LEU A 17 -22.60 -15.89 -31.97
CA LEU A 17 -21.49 -14.97 -31.88
C LEU A 17 -21.90 -13.63 -32.52
N LEU A 18 -21.76 -12.54 -31.78
CA LEU A 18 -22.03 -11.17 -32.25
C LEU A 18 -20.76 -10.51 -32.77
N ASP A 19 -19.76 -10.39 -31.88
CA ASP A 19 -18.51 -9.70 -32.15
C ASP A 19 -17.39 -10.19 -31.23
N TYR A 20 -16.25 -9.56 -31.31
CA TYR A 20 -15.10 -9.74 -30.40
C TYR A 20 -14.77 -8.42 -29.73
N SER A 21 -14.63 -8.45 -28.42
CA SER A 21 -14.08 -7.34 -27.65
C SER A 21 -12.58 -7.53 -27.45
N ALA A 22 -11.79 -6.55 -27.83
CA ALA A 22 -10.34 -6.51 -27.59
C ALA A 22 -10.02 -5.48 -26.52
N THR A 23 -9.32 -5.89 -25.48
CA THR A 23 -8.89 -5.00 -24.39
C THR A 23 -7.38 -5.04 -24.25
N THR A 24 -6.76 -3.88 -24.26
CA THR A 24 -5.34 -3.69 -23.93
C THR A 24 -5.22 -2.83 -22.69
N ARG A 25 -4.46 -3.31 -21.70
CA ARG A 25 -4.12 -2.52 -20.50
C ARG A 25 -2.67 -2.06 -20.63
N LEU A 26 -2.48 -0.76 -20.42
CA LEU A 26 -1.16 -0.14 -20.35
C LEU A 26 -0.93 0.31 -18.90
N GLU A 27 0.29 0.12 -18.41
CA GLU A 27 0.75 0.66 -17.15
C GLU A 27 1.84 1.69 -17.45
N VAL A 28 1.64 2.90 -16.94
CA VAL A 28 2.54 4.03 -17.19
C VAL A 28 3.08 4.53 -15.86
N THR A 29 4.41 4.54 -15.73
CA THR A 29 5.11 5.12 -14.57
C THR A 29 5.55 6.54 -14.89
N ILE A 30 5.08 7.51 -14.09
CA ILE A 30 5.37 8.92 -14.27
C ILE A 30 6.29 9.38 -13.14
N ASN A 31 7.51 9.81 -13.48
CA ASN A 31 8.50 10.30 -12.51
C ASN A 31 8.39 11.79 -12.23
N HIS A 32 7.67 12.54 -13.07
CA HIS A 32 7.47 13.98 -12.95
C HIS A 32 5.97 14.26 -12.82
N LEU A 33 5.48 14.36 -11.60
CA LEU A 33 4.05 14.54 -11.31
C LEU A 33 3.37 15.69 -12.05
N PRO A 34 4.01 16.87 -12.24
CA PRO A 34 3.41 17.96 -13.00
C PRO A 34 3.06 17.61 -14.46
N ALA A 35 3.70 16.61 -15.06
CA ALA A 35 3.38 16.14 -16.42
C ALA A 35 2.15 15.20 -16.47
N PHE A 36 1.60 14.82 -15.33
CA PHE A 36 0.48 13.85 -15.29
C PHE A 36 -0.74 14.29 -16.10
N PRO A 37 -1.26 15.55 -15.97
CA PRO A 37 -2.43 15.98 -16.72
C PRO A 37 -2.22 15.92 -18.24
N GLU A 38 -1.04 16.31 -18.69
CA GLU A 38 -0.67 16.27 -20.12
C GLU A 38 -0.64 14.84 -20.64
N ILE A 39 -0.04 13.90 -19.88
CA ILE A 39 0.03 12.48 -20.25
C ILE A 39 -1.37 11.88 -20.32
N VAL A 40 -2.25 12.22 -19.39
CA VAL A 40 -3.66 11.78 -19.42
C VAL A 40 -4.35 12.31 -20.67
N GLN A 41 -4.18 13.59 -21.00
CA GLN A 41 -4.78 14.19 -22.20
C GLN A 41 -4.30 13.49 -23.48
N ILE A 42 -3.01 13.27 -23.61
CA ILE A 42 -2.43 12.52 -24.74
C ILE A 42 -3.05 11.12 -24.84
N GLY A 43 -3.21 10.42 -23.69
CA GLY A 43 -3.84 9.11 -23.67
C GLY A 43 -5.27 9.13 -24.19
N LEU A 44 -6.07 10.12 -23.77
CA LEU A 44 -7.45 10.27 -24.23
C LEU A 44 -7.52 10.59 -25.72
N ASP A 45 -6.64 11.48 -26.22
CA ASP A 45 -6.55 11.84 -27.64
C ASP A 45 -6.15 10.64 -28.51
N LEU A 46 -5.37 9.69 -27.97
CA LEU A 46 -5.00 8.45 -28.61
C LEU A 46 -6.04 7.32 -28.47
N GLY A 47 -7.18 7.60 -27.83
CA GLY A 47 -8.31 6.66 -27.75
C GLY A 47 -8.29 5.76 -26.51
N VAL A 48 -7.60 6.14 -25.44
CA VAL A 48 -7.76 5.46 -24.14
C VAL A 48 -9.20 5.68 -23.65
N THR A 49 -9.92 4.59 -23.44
CA THR A 49 -11.35 4.62 -23.08
C THR A 49 -11.60 4.56 -21.58
N ALA A 50 -10.59 4.16 -20.78
CA ALA A 50 -10.72 4.08 -19.34
C ALA A 50 -9.38 4.34 -18.66
N LEU A 51 -9.40 5.12 -17.59
CA LEU A 51 -8.25 5.29 -16.68
C LEU A 51 -8.40 4.35 -15.49
N GLY A 52 -7.34 3.65 -15.18
CA GLY A 52 -7.26 2.76 -14.02
C GLY A 52 -6.93 3.51 -12.73
N ASN A 53 -6.56 2.74 -11.70
CA ASN A 53 -6.16 3.29 -10.42
C ASN A 53 -4.82 4.03 -10.52
N LEU A 54 -4.74 5.19 -9.89
CA LEU A 54 -3.51 5.95 -9.70
C LEU A 54 -2.86 5.50 -8.38
N VAL A 55 -1.60 5.10 -8.44
CA VAL A 55 -0.81 4.69 -7.28
C VAL A 55 0.41 5.60 -7.16
N PHE A 56 0.59 6.24 -6.02
CA PHE A 56 1.78 7.03 -5.73
C PHE A 56 2.87 6.14 -5.13
N LEU A 57 4.07 6.22 -5.70
CA LEU A 57 5.24 5.47 -5.28
C LEU A 57 6.33 6.43 -4.79
N THR A 58 7.21 5.95 -3.93
CA THR A 58 8.43 6.67 -3.57
C THR A 58 9.66 5.96 -4.12
N LYS A 59 10.67 6.71 -4.53
CA LYS A 59 11.94 6.13 -5.00
C LYS A 59 12.77 5.50 -3.88
N ASP A 60 12.58 5.97 -2.64
CA ASP A 60 13.38 5.57 -1.48
C ASP A 60 12.61 4.65 -0.52
N GLU A 61 11.82 3.73 -1.04
CA GLU A 61 10.96 2.85 -0.23
C GLU A 61 11.74 2.13 0.89
N ALA A 62 12.88 1.54 0.54
CA ALA A 62 13.72 0.81 1.50
C ALA A 62 14.20 1.70 2.67
N ARG A 63 14.53 2.96 2.38
CA ARG A 63 14.92 3.94 3.41
C ARG A 63 13.77 4.24 4.35
N TRP A 64 12.58 4.50 3.81
CA TRP A 64 11.40 4.82 4.60
C TRP A 64 10.92 3.63 5.44
N GLN A 65 10.99 2.42 4.89
CA GLN A 65 10.72 1.19 5.64
C GLN A 65 11.72 1.00 6.78
N SER A 66 13.01 1.24 6.54
CA SER A 66 14.03 1.18 7.59
C SER A 66 13.77 2.18 8.70
N LEU A 67 13.42 3.43 8.34
CA LEU A 67 13.08 4.47 9.31
C LEU A 67 11.83 4.12 10.12
N ALA A 68 10.81 3.52 9.48
CA ALA A 68 9.61 3.05 10.16
C ALA A 68 9.94 1.97 11.19
N ARG A 69 10.81 0.99 10.86
CA ARG A 69 11.29 -0.03 11.79
C ARG A 69 12.04 0.55 12.98
N GLN A 70 12.93 1.49 12.73
CA GLN A 70 13.68 2.17 13.81
C GLN A 70 12.73 2.92 14.75
N LYS A 71 11.74 3.63 14.22
CA LYS A 71 10.73 4.32 15.03
C LYS A 71 9.87 3.34 15.83
N ALA A 72 9.43 2.25 15.22
CA ALA A 72 8.65 1.21 15.90
C ALA A 72 9.42 0.57 17.07
N MET A 73 10.71 0.27 16.86
CA MET A 73 11.56 -0.28 17.90
C MET A 73 11.79 0.71 19.05
N LYS A 74 12.01 1.99 18.73
CA LYS A 74 12.15 3.03 19.75
C LYS A 74 10.86 3.20 20.57
N ASP A 75 9.70 3.20 19.93
CA ASP A 75 8.40 3.27 20.60
C ASP A 75 8.16 2.05 21.50
N ALA A 76 8.51 0.85 21.05
CA ALA A 76 8.41 -0.37 21.86
C ALA A 76 9.29 -0.30 23.12
N LEU A 77 10.52 0.23 23.00
CA LEU A 77 11.43 0.39 24.14
C LEU A 77 10.88 1.40 25.17
N VAL A 78 10.38 2.56 24.70
CA VAL A 78 9.78 3.57 25.59
C VAL A 78 8.60 2.97 26.33
N LYS A 79 7.69 2.30 25.65
CA LYS A 79 6.55 1.64 26.29
C LYS A 79 6.97 0.59 27.31
N ALA A 80 8.02 -0.21 26.99
CA ALA A 80 8.53 -1.20 27.94
C ALA A 80 9.11 -0.54 29.21
N GLN A 81 9.78 0.60 29.07
CA GLN A 81 10.28 1.38 30.20
C GLN A 81 9.14 1.94 31.07
N ASP A 82 8.11 2.52 30.45
CA ASP A 82 6.93 3.05 31.13
C ASP A 82 6.22 1.95 31.96
N TYR A 83 6.07 0.75 31.39
CA TYR A 83 5.48 -0.39 32.11
C TYR A 83 6.36 -0.90 33.24
N ALA A 84 7.68 -0.95 33.05
CA ALA A 84 8.61 -1.38 34.11
C ALA A 84 8.61 -0.38 35.28
N GLU A 85 8.56 0.92 34.99
CA GLU A 85 8.46 1.98 35.99
C GLU A 85 7.15 1.88 36.77
N ALA A 86 6.01 1.74 36.07
CA ALA A 86 4.70 1.61 36.70
C ALA A 86 4.56 0.35 37.56
N ALA A 87 5.29 -0.71 37.22
CA ALA A 87 5.33 -1.97 37.98
C ALA A 87 6.42 -2.00 39.07
N GLU A 88 7.19 -0.90 39.25
CA GLU A 88 8.31 -0.75 40.21
C GLU A 88 9.42 -1.82 40.00
N VAL A 89 9.60 -2.32 38.79
CA VAL A 89 10.63 -3.28 38.41
C VAL A 89 11.68 -2.61 37.50
N LYS A 90 12.79 -3.30 37.26
CA LYS A 90 13.79 -2.83 36.28
C LYS A 90 13.63 -3.59 34.98
N LEU A 91 13.68 -2.83 33.87
CA LEU A 91 13.76 -3.41 32.55
C LEU A 91 15.15 -4.03 32.35
N GLY A 92 15.18 -5.31 31.96
CA GLY A 92 16.40 -6.06 31.66
C GLY A 92 16.72 -6.05 30.16
N GLN A 93 17.37 -7.12 29.70
CA GLN A 93 17.81 -7.26 28.32
C GLN A 93 16.65 -7.59 27.37
N LEU A 94 16.82 -7.25 26.09
CA LEU A 94 15.91 -7.70 25.02
C LEU A 94 16.10 -9.21 24.83
N ILE A 95 15.03 -9.98 25.06
CA ILE A 95 15.04 -11.45 24.92
C ILE A 95 14.66 -11.85 23.49
N SER A 96 13.63 -11.24 22.94
CA SER A 96 13.18 -11.56 21.60
C SER A 96 12.64 -10.34 20.87
N LEU A 97 12.80 -10.34 19.55
CA LEU A 97 12.30 -9.33 18.65
C LEU A 97 11.63 -10.02 17.47
N SER A 98 10.40 -9.70 17.20
CA SER A 98 9.63 -10.20 16.07
C SER A 98 9.04 -9.04 15.27
N ASP A 99 9.22 -9.11 13.96
CA ASP A 99 8.64 -8.19 13.01
C ASP A 99 7.27 -8.74 12.61
N ARG A 100 6.20 -8.12 13.07
CA ARG A 100 4.85 -8.52 12.69
C ARG A 100 4.46 -7.78 11.43
N LEU A 101 4.34 -8.52 10.34
CA LEU A 101 3.63 -8.00 9.17
C LEU A 101 2.19 -7.66 9.59
N PRO A 102 1.66 -6.48 9.25
CA PRO A 102 0.28 -6.17 9.56
C PRO A 102 -0.63 -7.23 8.91
N GLU A 103 -1.33 -7.99 9.76
CA GLU A 103 -2.37 -8.91 9.31
C GLU A 103 -3.53 -8.07 8.78
N ARG A 104 -3.54 -7.76 7.53
CA ARG A 104 -4.67 -7.49 6.63
C ARG A 104 -4.32 -6.51 5.52
N GLY A 105 -4.38 -7.05 4.30
CA GLY A 105 -4.90 -6.33 3.14
C GLY A 105 -3.97 -5.32 2.50
N GLY A 106 -2.98 -5.78 1.80
CA GLY A 106 -2.15 -5.03 0.89
C GLY A 106 -0.69 -5.44 0.99
N PRO A 107 0.08 -5.34 -0.07
CA PRO A 107 1.51 -5.50 0.02
C PRO A 107 2.07 -4.57 1.10
N PRO A 108 3.11 -4.98 1.86
CA PRO A 108 3.67 -4.18 2.94
C PRO A 108 4.10 -2.82 2.38
N GLY A 109 3.49 -1.77 2.89
CA GLY A 109 3.85 -0.40 2.52
C GLY A 109 2.79 0.41 1.75
N PHE A 110 1.73 -0.20 1.22
CA PHE A 110 0.78 0.55 0.41
C PHE A 110 -0.58 0.71 1.10
N LEU A 111 -0.85 1.90 1.58
CA LEU A 111 -2.22 2.39 1.67
C LEU A 111 -2.54 2.97 0.29
N SER A 112 -3.16 2.18 -0.57
CA SER A 112 -3.74 2.70 -1.81
C SER A 112 -4.85 3.68 -1.43
N ALA A 113 -4.58 4.95 -1.58
CA ALA A 113 -5.63 5.95 -1.53
C ALA A 113 -6.42 5.86 -2.83
N GLN A 114 -7.50 5.12 -2.78
CA GLN A 114 -8.47 5.05 -3.85
C GLN A 114 -9.29 6.35 -3.82
N ARG A 115 -8.96 7.27 -4.68
CA ARG A 115 -9.75 8.48 -4.88
C ARG A 115 -10.21 8.54 -6.32
N SER A 116 -11.51 8.72 -6.50
CA SER A 116 -12.10 9.09 -7.79
C SER A 116 -11.47 10.37 -8.31
N LEU A 117 -11.14 10.41 -9.59
CA LEU A 117 -10.74 11.59 -10.31
C LEU A 117 -11.88 12.62 -10.19
N SER A 118 -11.75 13.58 -9.29
CA SER A 118 -12.61 14.74 -9.26
C SER A 118 -11.96 15.84 -10.12
N GLU A 119 -12.76 16.65 -10.78
CA GLU A 119 -12.35 17.78 -11.64
C GLU A 119 -11.42 18.80 -10.95
N ALA A 120 -11.16 18.65 -9.66
CA ALA A 120 -10.35 19.56 -8.83
C ALA A 120 -8.82 19.32 -8.89
N GLY A 121 -8.34 18.52 -9.84
CA GLY A 121 -6.91 18.24 -9.97
C GLY A 121 -6.42 17.12 -9.02
N ILE A 122 -5.31 16.48 -9.42
CA ILE A 122 -4.68 15.43 -8.62
C ILE A 122 -3.83 16.09 -7.55
N VAL A 123 -4.25 15.94 -6.30
CA VAL A 123 -3.42 16.31 -5.15
C VAL A 123 -2.56 15.10 -4.81
N PRO A 124 -1.22 15.20 -4.86
CA PRO A 124 -0.33 14.15 -4.41
C PRO A 124 -0.68 13.78 -2.98
N GLN A 125 -0.83 12.48 -2.71
CA GLN A 125 -1.07 12.00 -1.35
C GLN A 125 0.24 11.55 -0.72
N ASP A 126 0.33 11.74 0.60
CA ASP A 126 1.45 11.25 1.36
C ASP A 126 1.50 9.72 1.34
N VAL A 127 2.66 9.17 1.02
CA VAL A 127 2.91 7.73 1.12
C VAL A 127 3.32 7.42 2.56
N ALA A 128 2.45 6.74 3.31
CA ALA A 128 2.69 6.39 4.69
C ALA A 128 3.28 4.98 4.83
N PHE A 129 4.41 4.87 5.53
CA PHE A 129 5.02 3.59 5.89
C PHE A 129 4.68 3.27 7.34
N ARG A 130 4.09 2.10 7.56
CA ARG A 130 3.75 1.61 8.90
C ARG A 130 4.50 0.32 9.17
N GLN A 131 5.05 0.21 10.37
CA GLN A 131 5.73 -0.98 10.83
C GLN A 131 5.29 -1.31 12.25
N SER A 132 5.13 -2.60 12.54
CA SER A 132 4.78 -3.10 13.87
C SER A 132 5.85 -4.06 14.33
N VAL A 133 6.28 -3.92 15.57
CA VAL A 133 7.26 -4.82 16.19
C VAL A 133 6.72 -5.35 17.52
N ILE A 134 7.08 -6.58 17.84
CA ILE A 134 6.88 -7.18 19.15
C ILE A 134 8.27 -7.35 19.75
N ALA A 135 8.51 -6.66 20.86
CA ALA A 135 9.76 -6.78 21.62
C ALA A 135 9.47 -7.37 22.99
N GLN A 136 10.26 -8.34 23.40
CA GLN A 136 10.16 -9.01 24.70
C GLN A 136 11.42 -8.69 25.49
N TYR A 137 11.23 -8.16 26.70
CA TYR A 137 12.33 -7.80 27.60
C TYR A 137 12.27 -8.62 28.88
N GLU A 138 13.41 -8.86 29.46
CA GLU A 138 13.55 -9.41 30.80
C GLU A 138 13.05 -8.38 31.84
N ILE A 139 12.48 -8.87 32.93
CA ILE A 139 12.09 -8.05 34.08
C ILE A 139 12.95 -8.46 35.27
N LEU A 140 13.68 -7.50 35.82
CA LEU A 140 14.50 -7.67 37.00
C LEU A 140 13.75 -7.13 38.22
N VAL A 141 13.35 -8.03 39.11
CA VAL A 141 12.75 -7.65 40.41
C VAL A 141 13.85 -7.08 41.31
N LYS A 142 13.57 -5.95 41.97
CA LYS A 142 14.51 -5.44 42.97
C LYS A 142 14.63 -6.46 44.12
N PRO A 143 15.83 -6.89 44.50
CA PRO A 143 15.98 -7.66 45.74
C PRO A 143 15.52 -6.80 46.90
N GLU A 144 14.76 -7.40 47.84
CA GLU A 144 14.38 -6.81 49.12
C GLU A 144 15.60 -6.37 49.93
#